data_7f3a3ed6e02443ce3c7e934294a9120a
#
_entry.id   7f3a3ed6e02443ce3c7e934294a9120a
#
_cell.length_a   1.000
_cell.length_b   1.000
_cell.length_c   1.000
_cell.angle_alpha   90.00
_cell.angle_beta   90.00
_cell.angle_gamma   90.00
#
_symmetry.space_group_name_H-M   'P 1'
#
loop_
_entity.id
_entity.type
_entity.pdbx_description
1 polymer ?
#
loop_
_entity_poly.entity_id
_entity_poly.type
_entity_poly.pdbx_seq_one_letter_code
_entity_poly.pdbx_strand_id
1 'polypeptide(L)'
;VKPLYSGRLDWVASLKDRPCPLNLNPVTANLDTSSLPAAVLWDMDGTLVDTEPYWMRAEHELVESFGGVWTHDDAMLLVGSGLLGSAAILQNRGVDLAADAIVDRLTTRVQEQLASAGIPWRPGALELLRELHAARVPMALVTMSEQRMAQQISGIVGFDAFSTIVSGDMVQQSKPHPESYLTAADVLGVDASQCVAIEDSLPGVAAAVASGAVVLAVPHMVPLEPSEHYVRLDTLAGVNLTTLTELYASRRRSSPSLTTTQTAKDATPA
;
A
#
# COMPACT_ATOMS: atom_id res chain seq x y z
N VAL A 1 44.34 28.78 3.14
CA VAL A 1 43.13 28.34 3.85
C VAL A 1 42.90 26.90 3.46
N LYS A 2 43.16 25.96 4.38
CA LYS A 2 42.96 24.52 4.18
C LYS A 2 41.47 24.19 4.34
N PRO A 3 40.87 23.26 3.57
CA PRO A 3 39.56 22.74 3.86
C PRO A 3 39.66 21.67 4.95
N LEU A 4 38.91 21.88 6.04
CA LEU A 4 38.61 20.92 7.08
C LEU A 4 37.32 20.22 6.64
N TYR A 5 37.40 18.94 6.29
CA TYR A 5 36.45 17.86 6.62
C TYR A 5 36.85 16.59 5.86
N SER A 6 37.70 15.78 6.48
CA SER A 6 37.88 14.38 6.14
C SER A 6 37.53 13.56 7.40
N GLY A 7 36.26 13.36 7.64
CA GLY A 7 35.75 12.38 8.60
C GLY A 7 35.17 11.22 7.82
N ARG A 8 35.91 10.14 7.65
CA ARG A 8 35.40 8.85 7.18
C ARG A 8 34.41 8.33 8.21
N LEU A 9 33.29 7.83 7.68
CA LEU A 9 32.20 7.15 8.42
C LEU A 9 32.69 5.80 8.94
N ASP A 10 33.38 5.76 10.08
CA ASP A 10 33.87 4.52 10.72
C ASP A 10 32.81 3.78 11.56
N TRP A 11 31.56 4.22 11.53
CA TRP A 11 30.49 3.56 12.28
C TRP A 11 29.85 2.36 11.55
N VAL A 12 30.04 2.22 10.24
CA VAL A 12 29.48 1.11 9.44
C VAL A 12 30.22 -0.22 9.72
N ALA A 13 31.49 -0.17 10.16
CA ALA A 13 32.27 -1.35 10.45
C ALA A 13 31.92 -2.02 11.81
N SER A 14 31.29 -1.30 12.73
CA SER A 14 30.99 -1.79 14.09
C SER A 14 29.70 -2.62 14.21
N LEU A 15 28.91 -2.74 13.14
CA LEU A 15 27.64 -3.50 13.15
C LEU A 15 27.76 -4.95 12.65
N LYS A 16 28.93 -5.35 12.13
CA LYS A 16 29.10 -6.69 11.56
C LYS A 16 29.39 -7.79 12.58
N ASP A 17 29.77 -7.45 13.82
CA ASP A 17 30.23 -8.43 14.80
C ASP A 17 29.42 -8.48 16.10
N ARG A 18 28.18 -8.01 16.12
CA ARG A 18 27.30 -8.26 17.28
C ARG A 18 26.44 -9.51 17.03
N PRO A 19 26.59 -10.58 17.82
CA PRO A 19 25.66 -11.68 17.74
C PRO A 19 24.27 -11.18 18.15
N CYS A 20 23.28 -11.41 17.26
CA CYS A 20 21.88 -11.12 17.51
C CYS A 20 21.40 -11.98 18.71
N PRO A 21 20.93 -11.41 19.82
CA PRO A 21 20.52 -12.19 21.00
C PRO A 21 19.05 -12.65 20.90
N LEU A 22 18.50 -12.84 19.72
CA LEU A 22 17.20 -13.43 19.54
C LEU A 22 17.35 -14.89 19.12
N ASN A 23 17.27 -15.75 20.12
CA ASN A 23 17.04 -17.19 19.96
C ASN A 23 15.62 -17.36 19.41
N LEU A 24 15.44 -17.10 18.12
CA LEU A 24 14.22 -17.46 17.38
C LEU A 24 14.30 -18.97 17.15
N ASN A 25 13.77 -19.74 18.09
CA ASN A 25 13.35 -21.08 17.75
C ASN A 25 12.42 -20.94 16.53
N PRO A 26 12.68 -21.62 15.42
CA PRO A 26 11.74 -21.68 14.33
C PRO A 26 10.50 -22.42 14.87
N VAL A 27 9.45 -21.69 15.18
CA VAL A 27 8.10 -22.28 15.27
C VAL A 27 7.72 -22.64 13.84
N THR A 28 8.30 -23.72 13.34
CA THR A 28 7.76 -24.43 12.17
C THR A 28 6.52 -25.19 12.64
N ALA A 29 5.48 -24.48 13.06
CA ALA A 29 4.15 -25.01 12.94
C ALA A 29 3.99 -25.34 11.44
N ASN A 30 3.58 -26.55 11.11
CA ASN A 30 3.17 -26.95 9.77
C ASN A 30 1.99 -26.06 9.36
N LEU A 31 2.28 -24.85 8.88
CA LEU A 31 1.29 -24.04 8.20
C LEU A 31 0.96 -24.82 6.93
N ASP A 32 -0.28 -25.27 6.85
CA ASP A 32 -0.81 -25.84 5.62
C ASP A 32 -0.71 -24.75 4.54
N THR A 33 0.27 -24.87 3.65
CA THR A 33 0.52 -23.88 2.60
C THR A 33 -0.68 -23.71 1.68
N SER A 34 -1.63 -24.66 1.69
CA SER A 34 -2.90 -24.56 0.95
C SER A 34 -3.86 -23.50 1.55
N SER A 35 -3.60 -23.02 2.75
CA SER A 35 -4.39 -22.01 3.44
C SER A 35 -3.85 -20.58 3.27
N LEU A 36 -2.67 -20.39 2.69
CA LEU A 36 -2.09 -19.08 2.45
C LEU A 36 -2.80 -18.37 1.29
N PRO A 37 -2.89 -17.03 1.30
CA PRO A 37 -3.31 -16.29 0.12
C PRO A 37 -2.29 -16.48 -1.01
N ALA A 38 -2.75 -16.44 -2.26
CA ALA A 38 -1.88 -16.54 -3.42
C ALA A 38 -0.91 -15.36 -3.52
N ALA A 39 -1.32 -14.19 -3.05
CA ALA A 39 -0.48 -13.00 -2.90
C ALA A 39 -1.07 -12.04 -1.85
N VAL A 40 -0.24 -11.08 -1.40
CA VAL A 40 -0.69 -9.93 -0.60
C VAL A 40 -0.43 -8.65 -1.38
N LEU A 41 -1.48 -7.87 -1.59
CA LEU A 41 -1.49 -6.63 -2.34
C LEU A 41 -1.53 -5.47 -1.33
N TRP A 42 -0.43 -4.75 -1.21
CA TRP A 42 -0.23 -3.70 -0.22
C TRP A 42 -0.52 -2.34 -0.82
N ASP A 43 -1.45 -1.61 -0.25
CA ASP A 43 -1.43 -0.17 -0.43
C ASP A 43 -0.21 0.45 0.27
N MET A 44 0.16 1.66 -0.11
CA MET A 44 1.36 2.34 0.35
C MET A 44 1.08 3.44 1.36
N ASP A 45 0.44 4.51 0.90
CA ASP A 45 0.26 5.77 1.66
C ASP A 45 -0.85 5.60 2.70
N GLY A 46 -0.53 5.71 3.98
CA GLY A 46 -1.47 5.46 5.08
C GLY A 46 -1.57 4.00 5.52
N THR A 47 -1.14 3.04 4.69
CA THR A 47 -1.19 1.60 4.94
C THR A 47 0.18 1.03 5.34
N LEU A 48 1.16 1.13 4.45
CA LEU A 48 2.54 0.69 4.67
C LEU A 48 3.34 1.75 5.42
N VAL A 49 3.19 3.01 5.02
CA VAL A 49 3.91 4.18 5.52
C VAL A 49 2.95 5.33 5.80
N ASP A 50 3.23 6.11 6.84
CA ASP A 50 2.47 7.33 7.18
C ASP A 50 3.06 8.54 6.45
N THR A 51 2.76 8.66 5.17
CA THR A 51 3.22 9.77 4.32
C THR A 51 2.29 10.97 4.32
N GLU A 52 1.11 10.87 4.89
CA GLU A 52 0.11 11.94 4.90
C GLU A 52 0.64 13.28 5.43
N PRO A 53 1.42 13.34 6.53
CA PRO A 53 1.99 14.61 6.97
C PRO A 53 2.94 15.26 5.95
N TYR A 54 3.60 14.45 5.10
CA TYR A 54 4.49 14.94 4.06
C TYR A 54 3.72 15.49 2.86
N TRP A 55 2.63 14.80 2.47
CA TRP A 55 1.72 15.27 1.44
C TRP A 55 1.06 16.59 1.86
N MET A 56 0.44 16.65 3.04
CA MET A 56 -0.21 17.86 3.56
C MET A 56 0.74 19.06 3.61
N ARG A 57 2.00 18.84 4.00
CA ARG A 57 3.01 19.90 3.99
C ARG A 57 3.34 20.35 2.57
N ALA A 58 3.52 19.41 1.63
CA ALA A 58 3.83 19.73 0.24
C ALA A 58 2.71 20.53 -0.43
N GLU A 59 1.46 20.16 -0.17
CA GLU A 59 0.25 20.84 -0.63
C GLU A 59 0.16 22.26 -0.08
N HIS A 60 0.36 22.42 1.23
CA HIS A 60 0.36 23.71 1.91
C HIS A 60 1.43 24.63 1.31
N GLU A 61 2.67 24.18 1.23
CA GLU A 61 3.79 24.93 0.64
C GLU A 61 3.50 25.32 -0.82
N LEU A 62 2.88 24.42 -1.59
CA LEU A 62 2.52 24.68 -2.97
C LEU A 62 1.47 25.79 -3.08
N VAL A 63 0.33 25.66 -2.37
CA VAL A 63 -0.77 26.63 -2.44
C VAL A 63 -0.32 27.99 -1.92
N GLU A 64 0.44 28.06 -0.82
CA GLU A 64 1.00 29.31 -0.32
C GLU A 64 1.95 29.98 -1.30
N SER A 65 2.71 29.21 -2.10
CA SER A 65 3.60 29.76 -3.13
C SER A 65 2.84 30.52 -4.25
N PHE A 66 1.54 30.30 -4.38
CA PHE A 66 0.63 31.01 -5.27
C PHE A 66 -0.24 32.06 -4.54
N GLY A 67 0.06 32.33 -3.25
CA GLY A 67 -0.68 33.31 -2.43
C GLY A 67 -2.04 32.81 -1.95
N GLY A 68 -2.31 31.52 -2.07
CA GLY A 68 -3.54 30.88 -1.57
C GLY A 68 -3.45 30.52 -0.10
N VAL A 69 -4.57 30.05 0.45
CA VAL A 69 -4.68 29.47 1.80
C VAL A 69 -5.08 28.02 1.67
N TRP A 70 -4.38 27.15 2.38
CA TRP A 70 -4.63 25.70 2.41
C TRP A 70 -4.78 25.26 3.86
N THR A 71 -5.97 24.76 4.20
CA THR A 71 -6.29 24.32 5.56
C THR A 71 -6.12 22.81 5.70
N HIS A 72 -6.13 22.31 6.93
CA HIS A 72 -6.18 20.88 7.20
C HIS A 72 -7.42 20.22 6.56
N ASP A 73 -8.58 20.87 6.63
CA ASP A 73 -9.82 20.35 6.04
C ASP A 73 -9.72 20.26 4.51
N ASP A 74 -9.00 21.17 3.87
CA ASP A 74 -8.73 21.12 2.43
C ASP A 74 -7.85 19.91 2.08
N ALA A 75 -6.79 19.66 2.86
CA ALA A 75 -5.91 18.50 2.68
C ALA A 75 -6.65 17.17 2.86
N MET A 76 -7.58 17.10 3.82
CA MET A 76 -8.40 15.90 4.05
C MET A 76 -9.26 15.50 2.84
N LEU A 77 -9.57 16.44 1.92
CA LEU A 77 -10.29 16.14 0.67
C LEU A 77 -9.44 15.32 -0.32
N LEU A 78 -8.13 15.30 -0.15
CA LEU A 78 -7.18 14.66 -1.05
C LEU A 78 -6.76 13.27 -0.59
N VAL A 79 -7.01 12.92 0.68
CA VAL A 79 -6.64 11.63 1.26
C VAL A 79 -7.22 10.46 0.46
N GLY A 80 -6.35 9.56 0.01
CA GLY A 80 -6.71 8.40 -0.81
C GLY A 80 -7.10 8.69 -2.25
N SER A 81 -7.06 9.96 -2.68
CA SER A 81 -7.38 10.38 -4.05
C SER A 81 -6.21 10.13 -5.00
N GLY A 82 -6.52 9.93 -6.30
CA GLY A 82 -5.48 9.91 -7.33
C GLY A 82 -4.87 11.30 -7.54
N LEU A 83 -3.56 11.37 -7.78
CA LEU A 83 -2.80 12.62 -7.85
C LEU A 83 -3.32 13.62 -8.89
N LEU A 84 -3.83 13.17 -10.05
CA LEU A 84 -4.42 14.06 -11.05
C LEU A 84 -5.73 14.70 -10.56
N GLY A 85 -6.54 13.96 -9.79
CA GLY A 85 -7.73 14.48 -9.13
C GLY A 85 -7.37 15.53 -8.09
N SER A 86 -6.36 15.26 -7.29
CA SER A 86 -5.78 16.20 -6.32
C SER A 86 -5.27 17.48 -6.99
N ALA A 87 -4.56 17.34 -8.12
CA ALA A 87 -4.07 18.48 -8.90
C ALA A 87 -5.21 19.39 -9.37
N ALA A 88 -6.35 18.82 -9.82
CA ALA A 88 -7.51 19.61 -10.23
C ALA A 88 -8.13 20.40 -9.05
N ILE A 89 -8.13 19.85 -7.85
CA ILE A 89 -8.58 20.54 -6.63
C ILE A 89 -7.65 21.72 -6.32
N LEU A 90 -6.32 21.49 -6.37
CA LEU A 90 -5.32 22.52 -6.14
C LEU A 90 -5.38 23.66 -7.17
N GLN A 91 -5.62 23.33 -8.45
CA GLN A 91 -5.87 24.34 -9.50
C GLN A 91 -7.10 25.21 -9.16
N ASN A 92 -8.18 24.61 -8.68
CA ASN A 92 -9.38 25.34 -8.23
C ASN A 92 -9.12 26.22 -7.00
N ARG A 93 -8.03 25.96 -6.26
CA ARG A 93 -7.56 26.79 -5.13
C ARG A 93 -6.50 27.82 -5.52
N GLY A 94 -6.29 28.04 -6.82
CA GLY A 94 -5.45 29.11 -7.36
C GLY A 94 -4.03 28.69 -7.72
N VAL A 95 -3.71 27.40 -7.74
CA VAL A 95 -2.41 26.92 -8.23
C VAL A 95 -2.41 26.96 -9.76
N ASP A 96 -1.76 27.97 -10.33
CA ASP A 96 -1.64 28.17 -11.79
C ASP A 96 -0.48 27.36 -12.38
N LEU A 97 -0.65 26.06 -12.40
CA LEU A 97 0.25 25.07 -13.02
C LEU A 97 -0.56 24.00 -13.76
N ALA A 98 0.04 23.37 -14.76
CA ALA A 98 -0.51 22.17 -15.37
C ALA A 98 -0.58 21.02 -14.34
N ALA A 99 -1.55 20.12 -14.49
CA ALA A 99 -1.81 19.06 -13.51
C ALA A 99 -0.58 18.15 -13.29
N ASP A 100 0.12 17.79 -14.36
CA ASP A 100 1.36 17.01 -14.32
C ASP A 100 2.50 17.73 -13.59
N ALA A 101 2.61 19.06 -13.76
CA ALA A 101 3.58 19.87 -13.04
C ALA A 101 3.26 19.97 -11.53
N ILE A 102 1.97 19.99 -11.16
CA ILE A 102 1.55 19.91 -9.76
C ILE A 102 1.96 18.57 -9.16
N VAL A 103 1.62 17.47 -9.84
CA VAL A 103 1.95 16.11 -9.40
C VAL A 103 3.47 15.97 -9.21
N ASP A 104 4.26 16.38 -10.20
CA ASP A 104 5.72 16.31 -10.14
C ASP A 104 6.28 17.11 -8.95
N ARG A 105 5.79 18.33 -8.74
CA ARG A 105 6.25 19.21 -7.65
C ARG A 105 5.90 18.65 -6.28
N LEU A 106 4.68 18.13 -6.11
CA LEU A 106 4.26 17.50 -4.85
C LEU A 106 5.06 16.23 -4.57
N THR A 107 5.15 15.32 -5.55
CA THR A 107 5.90 14.06 -5.39
C THR A 107 7.37 14.33 -5.08
N THR A 108 8.01 15.27 -5.78
CA THR A 108 9.41 15.67 -5.51
C THR A 108 9.55 16.16 -4.08
N ARG A 109 8.64 17.02 -3.63
CA ARG A 109 8.68 17.56 -2.27
C ARG A 109 8.49 16.49 -1.20
N VAL A 110 7.60 15.54 -1.41
CA VAL A 110 7.43 14.38 -0.51
C VAL A 110 8.69 13.52 -0.48
N GLN A 111 9.31 13.24 -1.63
CA GLN A 111 10.55 12.48 -1.71
C GLN A 111 11.71 13.15 -0.96
N GLU A 112 11.84 14.48 -1.03
CA GLU A 112 12.82 15.25 -0.25
C GLU A 112 12.60 15.11 1.26
N GLN A 113 11.35 15.17 1.70
CA GLN A 113 10.98 14.98 3.10
C GLN A 113 11.31 13.55 3.58
N LEU A 114 10.96 12.53 2.79
CA LEU A 114 11.31 11.14 3.08
C LEU A 114 12.82 10.93 3.18
N ALA A 115 13.60 11.56 2.31
CA ALA A 115 15.06 11.47 2.33
C ALA A 115 15.67 12.14 3.56
N SER A 116 15.08 13.23 4.06
CA SER A 116 15.60 14.02 5.18
C SER A 116 15.12 13.56 6.56
N ALA A 117 13.85 13.17 6.67
CA ALA A 117 13.21 12.81 7.93
C ALA A 117 13.06 11.27 8.13
N GLY A 118 13.29 10.49 7.08
CA GLY A 118 13.15 9.04 7.09
C GLY A 118 11.74 8.57 6.73
N ILE A 119 11.56 7.25 6.73
CA ILE A 119 10.27 6.63 6.39
C ILE A 119 9.50 6.31 7.66
N PRO A 120 8.30 6.90 7.83
CA PRO A 120 7.44 6.64 8.97
C PRO A 120 6.62 5.36 8.72
N TRP A 121 7.18 4.21 9.04
CA TRP A 121 6.48 2.92 8.89
C TRP A 121 5.22 2.87 9.75
N ARG A 122 4.14 2.37 9.18
CA ARG A 122 2.92 2.10 9.95
C ARG A 122 3.17 0.95 10.94
N PRO A 123 2.59 1.01 12.17
CA PRO A 123 2.80 -0.01 13.19
C PRO A 123 2.44 -1.41 12.71
N GLY A 124 3.38 -2.36 12.78
CA GLY A 124 3.22 -3.75 12.37
C GLY A 124 3.44 -4.03 10.88
N ALA A 125 3.49 -3.00 10.03
CA ALA A 125 3.60 -3.19 8.58
C ALA A 125 4.93 -3.85 8.17
N LEU A 126 6.05 -3.35 8.68
CA LEU A 126 7.38 -3.88 8.34
C LEU A 126 7.60 -5.28 8.91
N GLU A 127 7.06 -5.57 10.09
CA GLU A 127 7.08 -6.89 10.71
C GLU A 127 6.32 -7.90 9.85
N LEU A 128 5.10 -7.57 9.44
CA LEU A 128 4.29 -8.44 8.60
C LEU A 128 4.91 -8.65 7.21
N LEU A 129 5.49 -7.59 6.60
CA LEU A 129 6.25 -7.72 5.35
C LEU A 129 7.38 -8.76 5.48
N ARG A 130 8.16 -8.72 6.57
CA ARG A 130 9.25 -9.67 6.79
C ARG A 130 8.77 -11.10 6.93
N GLU A 131 7.67 -11.32 7.65
CA GLU A 131 7.09 -12.66 7.81
C GLU A 131 6.57 -13.22 6.49
N LEU A 132 5.84 -12.40 5.71
CA LEU A 132 5.35 -12.77 4.38
C LEU A 132 6.51 -13.11 3.42
N HIS A 133 7.56 -12.28 3.43
CA HIS A 133 8.76 -12.53 2.63
C HIS A 133 9.46 -13.83 3.04
N ALA A 134 9.63 -14.08 4.35
CA ALA A 134 10.23 -15.33 4.86
C ALA A 134 9.39 -16.57 4.49
N ALA A 135 8.07 -16.42 4.45
CA ALA A 135 7.13 -17.45 4.01
C ALA A 135 7.04 -17.59 2.48
N ARG A 136 7.73 -16.73 1.72
CA ARG A 136 7.70 -16.68 0.25
C ARG A 136 6.31 -16.43 -0.32
N VAL A 137 5.47 -15.70 0.39
CA VAL A 137 4.18 -15.23 -0.13
C VAL A 137 4.46 -14.09 -1.10
N PRO A 138 4.03 -14.17 -2.36
CA PRO A 138 4.19 -13.09 -3.33
C PRO A 138 3.53 -11.81 -2.84
N MET A 139 4.19 -10.66 -3.03
CA MET A 139 3.65 -9.36 -2.63
C MET A 139 3.74 -8.37 -3.77
N ALA A 140 2.73 -7.51 -3.91
CA ALA A 140 2.73 -6.34 -4.77
C ALA A 140 2.50 -5.08 -3.96
N LEU A 141 3.17 -3.98 -4.34
CA LEU A 141 2.85 -2.63 -3.86
C LEU A 141 1.89 -1.98 -4.84
N VAL A 142 0.74 -1.49 -4.35
CA VAL A 142 -0.38 -0.99 -5.17
C VAL A 142 -0.79 0.40 -4.67
N THR A 143 -0.27 1.44 -5.29
CA THR A 143 -0.45 2.83 -4.82
C THR A 143 -0.98 3.76 -5.90
N MET A 144 -1.57 4.89 -5.48
CA MET A 144 -1.90 5.99 -6.40
C MET A 144 -0.79 7.05 -6.48
N SER A 145 0.27 6.90 -5.71
CA SER A 145 1.50 7.68 -5.85
C SER A 145 2.27 7.31 -7.12
N GLU A 146 3.20 8.16 -7.57
CA GLU A 146 4.03 7.90 -8.75
C GLU A 146 5.05 6.78 -8.50
N GLN A 147 5.39 6.07 -9.57
CA GLN A 147 6.33 4.93 -9.55
C GLN A 147 7.66 5.28 -8.88
N ARG A 148 8.20 6.48 -9.13
CA ARG A 148 9.49 6.93 -8.55
C ARG A 148 9.45 6.99 -7.02
N MET A 149 8.33 7.37 -6.42
CA MET A 149 8.14 7.40 -4.97
C MET A 149 7.97 5.98 -4.41
N ALA A 150 7.15 5.15 -5.06
CA ALA A 150 6.95 3.77 -4.66
C ALA A 150 8.27 2.96 -4.72
N GLN A 151 9.10 3.19 -5.74
CA GLN A 151 10.44 2.60 -5.84
C GLN A 151 11.37 3.07 -4.73
N GLN A 152 11.35 4.35 -4.38
CA GLN A 152 12.15 4.89 -3.26
C GLN A 152 11.79 4.19 -1.95
N ILE A 153 10.49 4.08 -1.63
CA ILE A 153 10.01 3.42 -0.41
C ILE A 153 10.35 1.93 -0.42
N SER A 154 10.07 1.23 -1.52
CA SER A 154 10.42 -0.19 -1.69
C SER A 154 11.92 -0.45 -1.51
N GLY A 155 12.78 0.42 -2.05
CA GLY A 155 14.24 0.30 -1.94
C GLY A 155 14.78 0.46 -0.52
N ILE A 156 14.03 1.08 0.39
CA ILE A 156 14.44 1.31 1.80
C ILE A 156 13.98 0.17 2.72
N VAL A 157 13.09 -0.72 2.28
CA VAL A 157 12.64 -1.90 3.07
C VAL A 157 13.82 -2.77 3.51
N GLY A 158 14.90 -2.82 2.72
CA GLY A 158 16.13 -3.54 3.04
C GLY A 158 16.18 -4.99 2.56
N PHE A 159 15.15 -5.44 1.85
CA PHE A 159 15.06 -6.72 1.15
C PHE A 159 14.05 -6.60 0.00
N ASP A 160 14.10 -7.53 -0.97
CA ASP A 160 13.20 -7.54 -2.12
C ASP A 160 11.79 -7.99 -1.69
N ALA A 161 11.05 -7.06 -1.06
CA ALA A 161 9.73 -7.34 -0.50
C ALA A 161 8.67 -7.55 -1.58
N PHE A 162 8.71 -6.73 -2.63
CA PHE A 162 7.65 -6.71 -3.65
C PHE A 162 8.10 -7.30 -4.97
N SER A 163 7.36 -8.28 -5.47
CA SER A 163 7.57 -8.87 -6.79
C SER A 163 7.19 -7.90 -7.92
N THR A 164 6.29 -6.97 -7.65
CA THR A 164 5.87 -5.91 -8.58
C THR A 164 5.38 -4.68 -7.82
N ILE A 165 5.41 -3.54 -8.51
CA ILE A 165 4.83 -2.27 -8.07
C ILE A 165 3.84 -1.84 -9.15
N VAL A 166 2.61 -1.51 -8.74
CA VAL A 166 1.59 -0.88 -9.58
C VAL A 166 1.30 0.48 -8.99
N SER A 167 1.71 1.53 -9.69
CA SER A 167 1.62 2.93 -9.27
C SER A 167 0.53 3.69 -10.04
N GLY A 168 0.17 4.87 -9.55
CA GLY A 168 -0.89 5.68 -10.12
C GLY A 168 -0.67 6.12 -11.57
N ASP A 169 0.59 6.28 -11.98
CA ASP A 169 1.00 6.60 -13.35
C ASP A 169 1.04 5.38 -14.31
N MET A 170 0.77 4.17 -13.80
CA MET A 170 0.70 2.93 -14.59
C MET A 170 -0.73 2.51 -14.92
N VAL A 171 -1.75 3.15 -14.34
CA VAL A 171 -3.16 2.80 -14.52
C VAL A 171 -3.93 3.95 -15.16
N GLN A 172 -5.01 3.61 -15.86
CA GLN A 172 -5.86 4.62 -16.50
C GLN A 172 -6.95 5.12 -15.55
N GLN A 173 -7.38 4.29 -14.63
CA GLN A 173 -8.43 4.60 -13.67
C GLN A 173 -7.92 4.42 -12.24
N SER A 174 -7.85 5.55 -11.53
CA SER A 174 -7.45 5.57 -10.11
C SER A 174 -8.47 4.85 -9.21
N LYS A 175 -8.07 4.47 -8.01
CA LYS A 175 -8.98 4.06 -6.94
C LYS A 175 -10.11 5.12 -6.81
N PRO A 176 -11.39 4.73 -6.70
CA PRO A 176 -11.93 3.42 -6.30
C PRO A 176 -12.12 2.40 -7.44
N HIS A 177 -11.66 2.66 -8.66
CA HIS A 177 -11.69 1.65 -9.71
C HIS A 177 -10.72 0.50 -9.38
N PRO A 178 -11.08 -0.79 -9.64
CA PRO A 178 -10.26 -1.94 -9.24
C PRO A 178 -9.01 -2.16 -10.09
N GLU A 179 -8.77 -1.37 -11.13
CA GLU A 179 -7.73 -1.58 -12.13
C GLU A 179 -6.36 -1.85 -11.52
N SER A 180 -5.93 -1.07 -10.53
CA SER A 180 -4.60 -1.22 -9.93
C SER A 180 -4.42 -2.57 -9.22
N TYR A 181 -5.44 -3.05 -8.51
CA TYR A 181 -5.42 -4.35 -7.83
C TYR A 181 -5.52 -5.51 -8.81
N LEU A 182 -6.36 -5.40 -9.84
CA LEU A 182 -6.47 -6.39 -10.91
C LEU A 182 -5.16 -6.49 -11.69
N THR A 183 -4.55 -5.36 -12.04
CA THR A 183 -3.24 -5.32 -12.71
C THR A 183 -2.16 -5.99 -11.85
N ALA A 184 -2.14 -5.72 -10.54
CA ALA A 184 -1.16 -6.34 -9.65
C ALA A 184 -1.32 -7.87 -9.59
N ALA A 185 -2.56 -8.36 -9.48
CA ALA A 185 -2.84 -9.80 -9.49
C ALA A 185 -2.45 -10.45 -10.83
N ASP A 186 -2.76 -9.79 -11.96
CA ASP A 186 -2.42 -10.27 -13.30
C ASP A 186 -0.89 -10.38 -13.50
N VAL A 187 -0.14 -9.34 -13.10
CA VAL A 187 1.34 -9.35 -13.17
C VAL A 187 1.94 -10.46 -12.29
N LEU A 188 1.33 -10.76 -11.14
CA LEU A 188 1.74 -11.87 -10.28
C LEU A 188 1.29 -13.24 -10.80
N GLY A 189 0.44 -13.28 -11.83
CA GLY A 189 -0.10 -14.53 -12.39
C GLY A 189 -1.09 -15.24 -11.47
N VAL A 190 -1.84 -14.49 -10.65
CA VAL A 190 -2.81 -15.02 -9.68
C VAL A 190 -4.19 -14.40 -9.88
N ASP A 191 -5.24 -15.08 -9.40
CA ASP A 191 -6.58 -14.53 -9.35
C ASP A 191 -6.69 -13.58 -8.14
N ALA A 192 -7.20 -12.35 -8.36
CA ALA A 192 -7.38 -11.36 -7.29
C ALA A 192 -8.24 -11.90 -6.15
N SER A 193 -9.23 -12.76 -6.42
CA SER A 193 -10.07 -13.40 -5.40
C SER A 193 -9.29 -14.35 -4.47
N GLN A 194 -8.09 -14.72 -4.85
CA GLN A 194 -7.18 -15.54 -4.03
C GLN A 194 -6.15 -14.69 -3.27
N CYS A 195 -6.22 -13.37 -3.40
CA CYS A 195 -5.31 -12.43 -2.75
C CYS A 195 -5.93 -11.84 -1.49
N VAL A 196 -5.04 -11.31 -0.64
CA VAL A 196 -5.38 -10.37 0.43
C VAL A 196 -4.94 -8.98 -0.01
N ALA A 197 -5.81 -7.98 0.07
CA ALA A 197 -5.44 -6.58 -0.06
C ALA A 197 -5.46 -5.91 1.31
N ILE A 198 -4.46 -5.05 1.59
CA ILE A 198 -4.38 -4.28 2.84
C ILE A 198 -4.47 -2.80 2.47
N GLU A 199 -5.40 -2.08 3.12
CA GLU A 199 -5.81 -0.72 2.75
C GLU A 199 -6.27 0.11 3.95
N ASP A 200 -6.16 1.45 3.85
CA ASP A 200 -6.56 2.37 4.92
C ASP A 200 -7.65 3.36 4.53
N SER A 201 -7.88 3.57 3.23
CA SER A 201 -8.71 4.63 2.69
C SER A 201 -10.04 4.13 2.10
N LEU A 202 -11.06 5.00 2.09
CA LEU A 202 -12.37 4.66 1.47
C LEU A 202 -12.24 4.28 -0.02
N PRO A 203 -11.56 5.09 -0.87
CA PRO A 203 -11.44 4.74 -2.29
C PRO A 203 -10.59 3.48 -2.49
N GLY A 204 -9.56 3.28 -1.69
CA GLY A 204 -8.70 2.11 -1.78
C GLY A 204 -9.40 0.83 -1.37
N VAL A 205 -10.11 0.83 -0.24
CA VAL A 205 -10.95 -0.30 0.20
C VAL A 205 -12.01 -0.63 -0.86
N ALA A 206 -12.66 0.39 -1.44
CA ALA A 206 -13.64 0.16 -2.50
C ALA A 206 -13.02 -0.49 -3.74
N ALA A 207 -11.83 -0.05 -4.16
CA ALA A 207 -11.09 -0.63 -5.28
C ALA A 207 -10.70 -2.09 -5.00
N ALA A 208 -10.17 -2.37 -3.81
CA ALA A 208 -9.77 -3.70 -3.38
C ALA A 208 -10.96 -4.66 -3.30
N VAL A 209 -12.10 -4.23 -2.74
CA VAL A 209 -13.35 -5.00 -2.72
C VAL A 209 -13.84 -5.28 -4.15
N ALA A 210 -13.85 -4.26 -5.01
CA ALA A 210 -14.29 -4.41 -6.40
C ALA A 210 -13.38 -5.35 -7.23
N SER A 211 -12.10 -5.51 -6.85
CA SER A 211 -11.20 -6.48 -7.47
C SER A 211 -11.52 -7.94 -7.09
N GLY A 212 -12.34 -8.16 -6.06
CA GLY A 212 -12.65 -9.48 -5.52
C GLY A 212 -11.68 -9.99 -4.46
N ALA A 213 -10.64 -9.25 -4.12
CA ALA A 213 -9.69 -9.64 -3.07
C ALA A 213 -10.34 -9.69 -1.68
N VAL A 214 -9.79 -10.50 -0.78
CA VAL A 214 -10.11 -10.40 0.64
C VAL A 214 -9.44 -9.15 1.21
N VAL A 215 -10.22 -8.21 1.74
CA VAL A 215 -9.71 -6.91 2.18
C VAL A 215 -9.53 -6.85 3.68
N LEU A 216 -8.33 -6.47 4.12
CA LEU A 216 -8.03 -6.04 5.49
C LEU A 216 -7.93 -4.52 5.49
N ALA A 217 -8.93 -3.88 6.08
CA ALA A 217 -9.02 -2.43 6.18
C ALA A 217 -8.38 -1.96 7.50
N VAL A 218 -7.36 -1.12 7.42
CA VAL A 218 -6.58 -0.61 8.57
C VAL A 218 -6.67 0.93 8.60
N PRO A 219 -7.76 1.51 9.12
CA PRO A 219 -8.03 2.94 9.05
C PRO A 219 -6.85 3.78 9.55
N HIS A 220 -6.58 4.90 8.88
CA HIS A 220 -5.58 5.88 9.27
C HIS A 220 -6.18 7.27 9.44
N MET A 221 -6.18 8.11 8.41
CA MET A 221 -6.66 9.49 8.51
C MET A 221 -8.18 9.59 8.50
N VAL A 222 -8.86 8.68 7.82
CA VAL A 222 -10.31 8.67 7.67
C VAL A 222 -10.88 7.41 8.32
N PRO A 223 -11.93 7.52 9.16
CA PRO A 223 -12.57 6.35 9.73
C PRO A 223 -13.23 5.49 8.63
N LEU A 224 -13.11 4.17 8.79
CA LEU A 224 -13.80 3.20 7.97
C LEU A 224 -14.89 2.53 8.82
N GLU A 225 -16.12 2.60 8.38
CA GLU A 225 -17.25 1.98 9.09
C GLU A 225 -17.18 0.46 9.01
N PRO A 226 -17.69 -0.29 10.01
CA PRO A 226 -17.79 -1.73 9.91
C PRO A 226 -18.58 -2.18 8.67
N SER A 227 -18.11 -3.22 7.97
CA SER A 227 -18.73 -3.72 6.75
C SER A 227 -18.59 -5.23 6.63
N GLU A 228 -19.53 -5.86 5.94
CA GLU A 228 -19.42 -7.27 5.55
C GLU A 228 -18.44 -7.51 4.38
N HIS A 229 -18.00 -6.45 3.69
CA HIS A 229 -17.13 -6.56 2.53
C HIS A 229 -15.64 -6.61 2.87
N TYR A 230 -15.26 -6.26 4.09
CA TYR A 230 -13.86 -6.28 4.54
C TYR A 230 -13.72 -6.63 6.02
N VAL A 231 -12.53 -7.01 6.43
CA VAL A 231 -12.16 -7.15 7.85
C VAL A 231 -11.50 -5.85 8.29
N ARG A 232 -12.11 -5.16 9.26
CA ARG A 232 -11.49 -3.97 9.84
C ARG A 232 -10.56 -4.37 10.98
N LEU A 233 -9.33 -3.85 10.93
CA LEU A 233 -8.34 -3.94 12.00
C LEU A 233 -7.95 -2.53 12.42
N ASP A 234 -7.82 -2.28 13.71
CA ASP A 234 -7.42 -0.94 14.18
C ASP A 234 -5.93 -0.65 13.91
N THR A 235 -5.12 -1.70 13.75
CA THR A 235 -3.68 -1.61 13.47
C THR A 235 -3.15 -2.93 12.94
N LEU A 236 -2.02 -2.91 12.22
CA LEU A 236 -1.25 -4.10 11.88
C LEU A 236 -0.29 -4.54 13.01
N ALA A 237 -0.16 -3.76 14.09
CA ALA A 237 0.69 -4.14 15.23
C ALA A 237 0.22 -5.46 15.83
N GLY A 238 1.10 -6.47 15.86
CA GLY A 238 0.80 -7.82 16.33
C GLY A 238 0.09 -8.73 15.31
N VAL A 239 -0.27 -8.22 14.14
CA VAL A 239 -0.74 -9.05 13.02
C VAL A 239 0.48 -9.77 12.43
N ASN A 240 0.40 -11.09 12.39
CA ASN A 240 1.43 -11.96 11.85
C ASN A 240 0.87 -12.86 10.73
N LEU A 241 1.72 -13.66 10.12
CA LEU A 241 1.33 -14.57 9.04
C LEU A 241 0.16 -15.49 9.44
N THR A 242 0.18 -16.03 10.67
CA THR A 242 -0.90 -16.90 11.16
C THR A 242 -2.22 -16.14 11.23
N THR A 243 -2.23 -14.97 11.86
CA THR A 243 -3.42 -14.11 11.97
C THR A 243 -3.97 -13.76 10.59
N LEU A 244 -3.09 -13.34 9.66
CA LEU A 244 -3.49 -13.01 8.29
C LEU A 244 -4.11 -14.21 7.59
N THR A 245 -3.51 -15.39 7.72
CA THR A 245 -4.01 -16.63 7.11
C THR A 245 -5.38 -17.04 7.67
N GLU A 246 -5.58 -16.92 8.98
CA GLU A 246 -6.87 -17.20 9.63
C GLU A 246 -7.97 -16.26 9.17
N LEU A 247 -7.69 -14.95 9.09
CA LEU A 247 -8.61 -13.94 8.58
C LEU A 247 -8.98 -14.23 7.12
N TYR A 248 -8.00 -14.50 6.27
CA TYR A 248 -8.20 -14.88 4.88
C TYR A 248 -9.09 -16.13 4.76
N ALA A 249 -8.76 -17.21 5.46
CA ALA A 249 -9.53 -18.45 5.42
C ALA A 249 -10.96 -18.27 5.94
N SER A 250 -11.18 -17.46 6.98
CA SER A 250 -12.52 -17.18 7.51
C SER A 250 -13.40 -16.48 6.48
N ARG A 251 -12.85 -15.51 5.75
CA ARG A 251 -13.61 -14.75 4.73
C ARG A 251 -13.94 -15.61 3.52
N ARG A 252 -13.04 -16.47 3.06
CA ARG A 252 -13.32 -17.37 1.95
C ARG A 252 -14.44 -18.38 2.27
N ARG A 253 -14.56 -18.82 3.50
CA ARG A 253 -15.66 -19.71 3.92
C ARG A 253 -17.01 -19.00 3.98
N SER A 254 -17.02 -17.69 4.23
CA SER A 254 -18.23 -16.88 4.33
C SER A 254 -18.76 -16.41 2.96
N SER A 255 -17.93 -16.45 1.91
CA SER A 255 -18.37 -16.14 0.55
C SER A 255 -19.11 -17.33 -0.05
N PRO A 256 -20.40 -17.21 -0.47
CA PRO A 256 -21.12 -18.30 -1.09
C PRO A 256 -20.43 -18.66 -2.41
N SER A 257 -20.07 -19.95 -2.57
CA SER A 257 -19.57 -20.49 -3.84
C SER A 257 -20.61 -20.20 -4.93
N LEU A 258 -20.25 -19.45 -5.95
CA LEU A 258 -21.01 -19.37 -7.20
C LEU A 258 -20.92 -20.76 -7.86
N THR A 259 -21.78 -21.69 -7.43
CA THR A 259 -21.93 -22.96 -8.11
C THR A 259 -22.53 -22.65 -9.47
N THR A 260 -21.73 -22.74 -10.51
CA THR A 260 -22.16 -22.68 -11.90
C THR A 260 -23.12 -23.85 -12.14
N THR A 261 -24.42 -23.60 -12.06
CA THR A 261 -25.44 -24.55 -12.48
C THR A 261 -25.41 -24.60 -14.01
N GLN A 262 -24.63 -25.52 -14.53
CA GLN A 262 -24.62 -25.86 -15.94
C GLN A 262 -25.92 -26.61 -16.20
N THR A 263 -26.98 -25.89 -16.61
CA THR A 263 -28.21 -26.50 -17.12
C THR A 263 -27.89 -27.15 -18.46
N ALA A 264 -27.69 -28.46 -18.43
CA ALA A 264 -27.75 -29.29 -19.62
C ALA A 264 -29.16 -29.16 -20.19
N LYS A 265 -29.31 -28.54 -21.38
CA LYS A 265 -30.49 -28.65 -22.21
C LYS A 265 -30.41 -29.99 -22.91
N ASP A 266 -31.18 -30.94 -22.41
CA ASP A 266 -31.56 -32.15 -23.16
C ASP A 266 -32.29 -31.72 -24.43
N ALA A 267 -31.65 -31.91 -25.55
CA ALA A 267 -32.30 -31.88 -26.85
C ALA A 267 -32.77 -33.33 -27.16
N THR A 268 -34.05 -33.58 -27.04
CA THR A 268 -34.68 -34.79 -27.58
C THR A 268 -35.12 -34.49 -29.00
N PRO A 269 -34.77 -35.34 -30.03
CA PRO A 269 -35.27 -35.20 -31.37
C PRO A 269 -36.58 -35.99 -31.51
N ALA A 270 -37.52 -35.41 -32.21
CA ALA A 270 -38.63 -36.12 -32.91
C ALA A 270 -38.81 -35.52 -34.29
#